data_d8907e8696e448eb636ef470885ec706
#
_entry.id   d8907e8696e448eb636ef470885ec706
#
_cell.length_a   1.000
_cell.length_b   1.000
_cell.length_c   1.000
_cell.angle_alpha   90.00
_cell.angle_beta   90.00
_cell.angle_gamma   90.00
#
_symmetry.space_group_name_H-M   'P 1'
#
loop_
_entity.id
_entity.type
_entity.pdbx_description
1 polymer ?
#
loop_
_entity_poly.entity_id
_entity_poly.type
_entity_poly.pdbx_seq_one_letter_code
_entity_poly.pdbx_strand_id
1 'polypeptide(L)'
;MTPVDATIRPVERADLLAVVRIERTCFSDPWPYDAFERLLEEPAFLVAEWEGAVVGYVVADSTPNHGRDIGHVKDFAVHPEARKRGVGRTLLRSALVRLHAVGVAVVRLEVRESNAAARSLYADEGFDPIRRISNYYRDGEDAFVLVVDLAEWTAGE
;
A
#
# COMPACT_ATOMS: atom_id res chain seq x y z
N MET A 1 9.75 -13.91 -15.88
CA MET A 1 8.55 -13.15 -16.25
C MET A 1 8.93 -11.69 -16.45
N THR A 2 8.49 -11.10 -17.56
CA THR A 2 8.74 -9.69 -17.84
C THR A 2 7.78 -8.84 -17.01
N PRO A 3 8.27 -7.84 -16.27
CA PRO A 3 7.37 -6.91 -15.56
C PRO A 3 6.47 -6.19 -16.55
N VAL A 4 5.25 -5.88 -16.14
CA VAL A 4 4.39 -5.04 -16.96
C VAL A 4 4.85 -3.59 -16.88
N ASP A 5 4.63 -2.88 -17.96
CA ASP A 5 4.95 -1.46 -18.06
C ASP A 5 3.75 -0.64 -17.60
N ALA A 6 3.43 -0.75 -16.31
CA ALA A 6 2.30 -0.04 -15.72
C ALA A 6 2.72 1.40 -15.39
N THR A 7 1.82 2.33 -15.61
CA THR A 7 2.00 3.73 -15.23
C THR A 7 1.46 3.94 -13.82
N ILE A 8 2.29 4.45 -12.92
CA ILE A 8 1.87 4.79 -11.56
C ILE A 8 1.59 6.28 -11.53
N ARG A 9 0.41 6.65 -11.08
CA ARG A 9 0.00 8.06 -11.03
C ARG A 9 -0.92 8.33 -9.84
N PRO A 10 -1.08 9.60 -9.43
CA PRO A 10 -2.06 9.93 -8.39
C PRO A 10 -3.46 9.52 -8.80
N VAL A 11 -4.24 9.10 -7.82
CA VAL A 11 -5.64 8.74 -8.03
C VAL A 11 -6.45 9.97 -8.45
N GLU A 12 -7.44 9.75 -9.31
CA GLU A 12 -8.45 10.74 -9.64
C GLU A 12 -9.81 10.21 -9.19
N ARG A 13 -10.76 11.11 -8.97
CA ARG A 13 -12.12 10.71 -8.56
C ARG A 13 -12.72 9.66 -9.52
N ALA A 14 -12.46 9.80 -10.80
CA ALA A 14 -12.96 8.87 -11.82
C ALA A 14 -12.40 7.45 -11.66
N ASP A 15 -11.29 7.28 -10.93
CA ASP A 15 -10.68 5.96 -10.70
C ASP A 15 -11.35 5.19 -9.56
N LEU A 16 -12.15 5.85 -8.71
CA LEU A 16 -12.62 5.24 -7.46
C LEU A 16 -13.49 4.02 -7.67
N LEU A 17 -14.30 3.97 -8.74
CA LEU A 17 -15.11 2.77 -9.01
C LEU A 17 -14.23 1.58 -9.33
N ALA A 18 -13.14 1.78 -10.08
CA ALA A 18 -12.17 0.72 -10.36
C ALA A 18 -11.46 0.26 -9.09
N VAL A 19 -11.06 1.21 -8.23
CA VAL A 19 -10.42 0.90 -6.94
C VAL A 19 -11.35 0.06 -6.07
N VAL A 20 -12.62 0.46 -5.95
CA VAL A 20 -13.61 -0.29 -5.16
C VAL A 20 -13.81 -1.70 -5.72
N ARG A 21 -13.82 -1.84 -7.04
CA ARG A 21 -13.97 -3.15 -7.69
C ARG A 21 -12.79 -4.07 -7.34
N ILE A 22 -11.57 -3.55 -7.38
CA ILE A 22 -10.38 -4.33 -7.01
C ILE A 22 -10.44 -4.70 -5.53
N GLU A 23 -10.81 -3.75 -4.67
CA GLU A 23 -10.95 -3.98 -3.24
C GLU A 23 -11.91 -5.14 -2.96
N ARG A 24 -13.09 -5.13 -3.59
CA ARG A 24 -14.09 -6.19 -3.42
C ARG A 24 -13.61 -7.54 -3.93
N THR A 25 -12.81 -7.54 -4.98
CA THR A 25 -12.25 -8.76 -5.53
C THR A 25 -11.20 -9.37 -4.61
N CYS A 26 -10.41 -8.53 -3.93
CA CYS A 26 -9.25 -8.97 -3.17
C CYS A 26 -9.54 -9.23 -1.70
N PHE A 27 -10.57 -8.61 -1.11
CA PHE A 27 -10.79 -8.65 0.35
C PHE A 27 -12.20 -9.09 0.69
N SER A 28 -12.32 -9.87 1.77
CA SER A 28 -13.60 -10.36 2.27
C SER A 28 -14.37 -9.29 3.06
N ASP A 29 -13.66 -8.29 3.60
CA ASP A 29 -14.24 -7.17 4.34
C ASP A 29 -13.82 -5.87 3.67
N PRO A 30 -14.33 -5.58 2.48
CA PRO A 30 -13.83 -4.46 1.66
C PRO A 30 -14.28 -3.11 2.20
N TRP A 31 -13.42 -2.10 1.97
CA TRP A 31 -13.76 -0.71 2.26
C TRP A 31 -14.85 -0.24 1.30
N PRO A 32 -15.79 0.60 1.78
CA PRO A 32 -16.79 1.23 0.92
C PRO A 32 -16.19 2.39 0.13
N TYR A 33 -16.90 2.82 -0.90
CA TYR A 33 -16.49 3.91 -1.79
C TYR A 33 -16.09 5.18 -1.02
N ASP A 34 -16.89 5.60 -0.04
CA ASP A 34 -16.63 6.85 0.68
C ASP A 34 -15.39 6.80 1.58
N ALA A 35 -14.93 5.62 1.97
CA ALA A 35 -13.65 5.49 2.68
C ALA A 35 -12.48 5.89 1.78
N PHE A 36 -12.52 5.48 0.51
CA PHE A 36 -11.52 5.91 -0.45
C PHE A 36 -11.68 7.39 -0.82
N GLU A 37 -12.92 7.85 -0.97
CA GLU A 37 -13.19 9.23 -1.33
C GLU A 37 -12.59 10.22 -0.32
N ARG A 38 -12.62 9.89 0.95
CA ARG A 38 -12.04 10.73 2.01
C ARG A 38 -10.51 10.87 1.90
N LEU A 39 -9.86 9.99 1.16
CA LEU A 39 -8.40 9.95 1.05
C LEU A 39 -7.89 10.48 -0.29
N LEU A 40 -8.78 11.02 -1.14
CA LEU A 40 -8.40 11.50 -2.49
C LEU A 40 -7.26 12.50 -2.51
N GLU A 41 -7.17 13.35 -1.48
CA GLU A 41 -6.15 14.39 -1.43
C GLU A 41 -4.81 13.91 -0.86
N GLU A 42 -4.72 12.66 -0.39
CA GLU A 42 -3.48 12.15 0.17
C GLU A 42 -2.42 11.98 -0.93
N PRO A 43 -1.18 12.46 -0.71
CA PRO A 43 -0.15 12.39 -1.75
C PRO A 43 0.26 10.97 -2.12
N ALA A 44 0.01 10.01 -1.26
CA ALA A 44 0.34 8.62 -1.51
C ALA A 44 -0.90 7.75 -1.74
N PHE A 45 -1.95 8.32 -2.34
CA PHE A 45 -3.03 7.54 -2.92
C PHE A 45 -2.74 7.45 -4.42
N LEU A 46 -2.20 6.30 -4.84
CA LEU A 46 -1.73 6.08 -6.20
C LEU A 46 -2.45 4.90 -6.84
N VAL A 47 -2.60 4.97 -8.15
CA VAL A 47 -3.13 3.86 -8.94
C VAL A 47 -2.10 3.42 -9.96
N ALA A 48 -2.17 2.14 -10.34
CA ALA A 48 -1.39 1.58 -11.42
C ALA A 48 -2.33 1.38 -12.62
N GLU A 49 -1.97 1.99 -13.73
CA GLU A 49 -2.72 1.87 -14.98
C GLU A 49 -1.92 1.05 -15.98
N TRP A 50 -2.57 0.05 -16.55
CA TRP A 50 -1.97 -0.84 -17.55
C TRP A 50 -2.98 -1.12 -18.63
N GLU A 51 -2.57 -0.85 -19.87
CA GLU A 51 -3.44 -1.03 -21.05
C GLU A 51 -4.78 -0.31 -20.90
N GLY A 52 -4.75 0.91 -20.35
CA GLY A 52 -5.92 1.75 -20.21
C GLY A 52 -6.83 1.45 -19.03
N ALA A 53 -6.46 0.51 -18.17
CA ALA A 53 -7.28 0.12 -17.02
C ALA A 53 -6.50 0.23 -15.72
N VAL A 54 -7.17 0.63 -14.65
CA VAL A 54 -6.59 0.61 -13.30
C VAL A 54 -6.55 -0.85 -12.84
N VAL A 55 -5.34 -1.34 -12.52
CA VAL A 55 -5.11 -2.73 -12.13
C VAL A 55 -4.60 -2.88 -10.69
N GLY A 56 -4.34 -1.77 -10.02
CA GLY A 56 -3.90 -1.81 -8.62
C GLY A 56 -3.90 -0.42 -8.02
N TYR A 57 -3.76 -0.36 -6.70
CA TYR A 57 -3.72 0.90 -5.97
C TYR A 57 -3.01 0.72 -4.64
N VAL A 58 -2.52 1.84 -4.10
CA VAL A 58 -1.99 1.93 -2.74
C VAL A 58 -2.52 3.21 -2.12
N VAL A 59 -2.92 3.14 -0.85
CA VAL A 59 -3.41 4.29 -0.10
C VAL A 59 -2.60 4.40 1.17
N ALA A 60 -1.94 5.54 1.36
CA ALA A 60 -1.20 5.82 2.59
C ALA A 60 -1.47 7.26 3.02
N ASP A 61 -1.57 7.47 4.31
CA ASP A 61 -1.63 8.81 4.90
C ASP A 61 -0.45 9.01 5.84
N SER A 62 -0.39 10.16 6.49
CA SER A 62 0.66 10.44 7.47
C SER A 62 0.11 11.23 8.63
N THR A 63 0.77 11.08 9.79
CA THR A 63 0.44 11.75 11.03
C THR A 63 1.68 12.40 11.60
N PRO A 64 1.61 13.67 12.03
CA PRO A 64 2.76 14.30 12.70
C PRO A 64 3.13 13.56 13.98
N ASN A 65 4.44 13.49 14.26
CA ASN A 65 4.96 12.84 15.45
C ASN A 65 6.26 13.52 15.89
N HIS A 66 6.15 14.69 16.53
CA HIS A 66 7.29 15.43 17.09
C HIS A 66 8.44 15.62 16.09
N GLY A 67 8.12 16.04 14.85
CA GLY A 67 9.10 16.28 13.81
C GLY A 67 9.50 15.04 13.02
N ARG A 68 9.03 13.86 13.40
CA ARG A 68 9.22 12.62 12.64
C ARG A 68 7.87 12.06 12.26
N ASP A 69 7.32 12.55 11.16
CA ASP A 69 5.99 12.13 10.70
C ASP A 69 5.97 10.63 10.41
N ILE A 70 4.87 10.00 10.78
CA ILE A 70 4.67 8.56 10.56
C ILE A 70 3.66 8.38 9.44
N GLY A 71 4.07 7.65 8.39
CA GLY A 71 3.19 7.23 7.32
C GLY A 71 2.53 5.91 7.68
N HIS A 72 1.32 5.71 7.17
CA HIS A 72 0.58 4.48 7.38
C HIS A 72 0.01 4.02 6.03
N VAL A 73 0.48 2.87 5.55
CA VAL A 73 -0.14 2.24 4.38
C VAL A 73 -1.44 1.61 4.85
N LYS A 74 -2.55 2.20 4.44
CA LYS A 74 -3.88 1.83 4.93
C LYS A 74 -4.53 0.76 4.09
N ASP A 75 -4.24 0.73 2.80
CA ASP A 75 -4.79 -0.27 1.89
C ASP A 75 -3.91 -0.38 0.65
N PHE A 76 -3.86 -1.58 0.08
CA PHE A 76 -2.94 -1.87 -1.02
C PHE A 76 -3.39 -3.17 -1.68
N ALA A 77 -3.65 -3.13 -2.98
CA ALA A 77 -4.08 -4.33 -3.71
C ALA A 77 -3.73 -4.24 -5.19
N VAL A 78 -3.51 -5.41 -5.79
CA VAL A 78 -3.35 -5.58 -7.23
C VAL A 78 -4.37 -6.60 -7.69
N HIS A 79 -5.06 -6.28 -8.79
CA HIS A 79 -6.04 -7.19 -9.38
C HIS A 79 -5.39 -8.56 -9.63
N PRO A 80 -6.08 -9.68 -9.33
CA PRO A 80 -5.48 -11.00 -9.48
C PRO A 80 -4.85 -11.27 -10.85
N GLU A 81 -5.44 -10.76 -11.93
CA GLU A 81 -4.94 -10.96 -13.29
C GLU A 81 -3.67 -10.18 -13.58
N ALA A 82 -3.34 -9.18 -12.76
CA ALA A 82 -2.13 -8.36 -12.94
C ALA A 82 -1.03 -8.70 -11.94
N ARG A 83 -1.21 -9.73 -11.12
CA ARG A 83 -0.24 -10.13 -10.12
C ARG A 83 0.97 -10.84 -10.74
N LYS A 84 2.06 -10.92 -9.95
CA LYS A 84 3.32 -11.57 -10.33
C LYS A 84 4.00 -10.90 -11.52
N ARG A 85 3.74 -9.61 -11.71
CA ARG A 85 4.30 -8.81 -12.81
C ARG A 85 5.05 -7.58 -12.32
N GLY A 86 5.24 -7.46 -10.99
CA GLY A 86 5.97 -6.34 -10.39
C GLY A 86 5.13 -5.10 -10.12
N VAL A 87 3.82 -5.11 -10.40
CA VAL A 87 2.94 -3.96 -10.20
C VAL A 87 2.87 -3.56 -8.72
N GLY A 88 2.70 -4.55 -7.83
CA GLY A 88 2.61 -4.27 -6.39
C GLY A 88 3.89 -3.64 -5.85
N ARG A 89 5.03 -4.16 -6.23
CA ARG A 89 6.32 -3.59 -5.80
C ARG A 89 6.49 -2.16 -6.29
N THR A 90 6.13 -1.90 -7.54
CA THR A 90 6.24 -0.55 -8.11
C THR A 90 5.30 0.43 -7.40
N LEU A 91 4.06 0.02 -7.12
CA LEU A 91 3.12 0.83 -6.34
C LEU A 91 3.66 1.16 -4.96
N LEU A 92 4.13 0.14 -4.23
CA LEU A 92 4.66 0.33 -2.89
C LEU A 92 5.85 1.29 -2.89
N ARG A 93 6.82 1.05 -3.78
CA ARG A 93 8.01 1.91 -3.87
C ARG A 93 7.63 3.34 -4.23
N SER A 94 6.68 3.53 -5.14
CA SER A 94 6.21 4.87 -5.51
C SER A 94 5.56 5.58 -4.33
N ALA A 95 4.79 4.87 -3.52
CA ALA A 95 4.19 5.43 -2.32
C ALA A 95 5.27 5.85 -1.30
N LEU A 96 6.28 5.01 -1.10
CA LEU A 96 7.37 5.33 -0.16
C LEU A 96 8.15 6.57 -0.62
N VAL A 97 8.43 6.69 -1.92
CA VAL A 97 9.10 7.87 -2.47
C VAL A 97 8.28 9.14 -2.22
N ARG A 98 6.98 9.08 -2.44
CA ARG A 98 6.12 10.25 -2.23
C ARG A 98 5.99 10.63 -0.76
N LEU A 99 5.87 9.65 0.11
CA LEU A 99 5.83 9.90 1.56
C LEU A 99 7.15 10.54 2.02
N HIS A 100 8.28 10.03 1.55
CA HIS A 100 9.57 10.61 1.88
C HIS A 100 9.66 12.07 1.40
N ALA A 101 9.15 12.35 0.20
CA ALA A 101 9.19 13.69 -0.38
C ALA A 101 8.39 14.72 0.43
N VAL A 102 7.35 14.29 1.14
CA VAL A 102 6.55 15.18 1.99
C VAL A 102 6.99 15.16 3.45
N GLY A 103 8.14 14.58 3.75
CA GLY A 103 8.75 14.65 5.09
C GLY A 103 8.43 13.51 6.03
N VAL A 104 7.84 12.43 5.54
CA VAL A 104 7.58 11.25 6.37
C VAL A 104 8.89 10.55 6.68
N ALA A 105 9.11 10.20 7.96
CA ALA A 105 10.34 9.56 8.41
C ALA A 105 10.25 8.04 8.46
N VAL A 106 9.11 7.51 8.90
CA VAL A 106 8.90 6.09 9.12
C VAL A 106 7.53 5.73 8.56
N VAL A 107 7.42 4.55 7.92
CA VAL A 107 6.14 4.06 7.41
C VAL A 107 5.82 2.74 8.09
N ARG A 108 4.58 2.61 8.58
CA ARG A 108 4.09 1.37 9.15
C ARG A 108 2.94 0.80 8.35
N LEU A 109 2.73 -0.49 8.50
CA LEU A 109 1.58 -1.18 7.95
C LEU A 109 1.26 -2.40 8.80
N GLU A 110 0.04 -2.90 8.65
CA GLU A 110 -0.40 -4.16 9.23
C GLU A 110 -0.61 -5.17 8.11
N VAL A 111 -0.23 -6.41 8.35
CA VAL A 111 -0.40 -7.49 7.37
C VAL A 111 -0.89 -8.75 8.06
N ARG A 112 -1.80 -9.49 7.39
CA ARG A 112 -2.28 -10.77 7.93
C ARG A 112 -1.13 -11.76 8.06
N GLU A 113 -1.12 -12.48 9.17
CA GLU A 113 -0.12 -13.52 9.43
C GLU A 113 -0.04 -14.50 8.25
N SER A 114 -1.18 -14.87 7.68
CA SER A 114 -1.26 -15.86 6.60
C SER A 114 -0.86 -15.32 5.23
N ASN A 115 -0.73 -14.00 5.07
CA ASN A 115 -0.45 -13.40 3.76
C ASN A 115 1.05 -13.47 3.45
N ALA A 116 1.52 -14.67 3.08
CA ALA A 116 2.94 -14.92 2.83
C ALA A 116 3.50 -14.09 1.68
N ALA A 117 2.72 -13.89 0.62
CA ALA A 117 3.17 -13.12 -0.54
C ALA A 117 3.42 -11.66 -0.18
N ALA A 118 2.49 -11.03 0.56
CA ALA A 118 2.65 -9.65 0.99
C ALA A 118 3.80 -9.51 1.98
N ARG A 119 3.91 -10.43 2.94
CA ARG A 119 4.99 -10.42 3.93
C ARG A 119 6.36 -10.50 3.25
N SER A 120 6.47 -11.34 2.22
CA SER A 120 7.70 -11.47 1.45
C SER A 120 8.05 -10.17 0.71
N LEU A 121 7.05 -9.55 0.08
CA LEU A 121 7.24 -8.27 -0.59
C LEU A 121 7.73 -7.19 0.37
N TYR A 122 7.09 -7.07 1.53
CA TYR A 122 7.47 -6.05 2.51
C TYR A 122 8.88 -6.30 3.07
N ALA A 123 9.22 -7.56 3.35
CA ALA A 123 10.57 -7.91 3.81
C ALA A 123 11.62 -7.54 2.77
N ASP A 124 11.36 -7.83 1.50
CA ASP A 124 12.26 -7.49 0.40
C ASP A 124 12.49 -5.98 0.31
N GLU A 125 11.48 -5.17 0.64
CA GLU A 125 11.59 -3.71 0.61
C GLU A 125 12.13 -3.12 1.91
N GLY A 126 12.56 -3.96 2.84
CA GLY A 126 13.24 -3.49 4.05
C GLY A 126 12.34 -3.24 5.25
N PHE A 127 11.08 -3.64 5.20
CA PHE A 127 10.20 -3.54 6.37
C PHE A 127 10.57 -4.59 7.39
N ASP A 128 10.60 -4.20 8.67
CA ASP A 128 10.90 -5.08 9.78
C ASP A 128 9.66 -5.28 10.66
N PRO A 129 9.41 -6.51 11.14
CA PRO A 129 8.31 -6.74 12.06
C PRO A 129 8.67 -6.20 13.45
N ILE A 130 7.77 -5.41 14.03
CA ILE A 130 7.99 -4.84 15.37
C ILE A 130 7.01 -5.38 16.39
N ARG A 131 5.87 -5.96 15.95
CA ARG A 131 4.84 -6.37 16.88
C ARG A 131 3.82 -7.28 16.19
N ARG A 132 3.19 -8.13 17.00
CA ARG A 132 2.06 -8.97 16.58
C ARG A 132 0.84 -8.51 17.35
N ILE A 133 -0.29 -8.32 16.68
CA ILE A 133 -1.56 -7.97 17.31
C ILE A 133 -2.51 -9.15 17.17
N SER A 134 -2.88 -9.76 18.30
CA SER A 134 -3.79 -10.89 18.32
C SER A 134 -5.20 -10.43 17.96
N ASN A 135 -5.90 -11.25 17.19
CA ASN A 135 -7.31 -11.03 16.82
C ASN A 135 -7.55 -9.66 16.19
N TYR A 136 -6.64 -9.23 15.33
CA TYR A 136 -6.71 -7.89 14.72
C TYR A 136 -7.84 -7.77 13.69
N TYR A 137 -8.02 -8.79 12.85
CA TYR A 137 -9.02 -8.80 11.79
C TYR A 137 -10.35 -9.36 12.31
N ARG A 138 -11.45 -9.03 11.61
CA ARG A 138 -12.79 -9.46 12.02
C ARG A 138 -12.93 -10.97 12.13
N ASP A 139 -12.21 -11.71 11.29
CA ASP A 139 -12.23 -13.18 11.32
C ASP A 139 -11.36 -13.79 12.41
N GLY A 140 -10.72 -12.93 13.24
CA GLY A 140 -9.88 -13.37 14.36
C GLY A 140 -8.42 -13.58 14.01
N GLU A 141 -8.03 -13.39 12.76
CA GLU A 141 -6.63 -13.57 12.38
C GLU A 141 -5.74 -12.49 12.98
N ASP A 142 -4.53 -12.87 13.36
CA ASP A 142 -3.53 -11.95 13.89
C ASP A 142 -2.91 -11.12 12.77
N ALA A 143 -2.41 -9.94 13.14
CA ALA A 143 -1.64 -9.09 12.24
C ALA A 143 -0.21 -8.96 12.75
N PHE A 144 0.73 -8.81 11.81
CA PHE A 144 2.05 -8.27 12.11
C PHE A 144 2.07 -6.80 11.78
N VAL A 145 2.68 -6.00 12.65
CA VAL A 145 2.96 -4.59 12.37
C VAL A 145 4.39 -4.52 11.87
N LEU A 146 4.55 -3.98 10.67
CA LEU A 146 5.85 -3.83 10.03
C LEU A 146 6.18 -2.35 9.87
N VAL A 147 7.46 -2.00 9.98
CA VAL A 147 7.91 -0.61 9.78
C VAL A 147 9.14 -0.57 8.90
N VAL A 148 9.29 0.55 8.19
CA VAL A 148 10.51 0.87 7.46
C VAL A 148 10.91 2.31 7.77
N ASP A 149 12.22 2.54 8.02
CA ASP A 149 12.78 3.87 8.16
C ASP A 149 13.15 4.37 6.77
N LEU A 150 12.51 5.47 6.33
CA LEU A 150 12.69 5.94 4.96
C LEU A 150 14.09 6.50 4.68
N ALA A 151 14.78 6.99 5.71
CA ALA A 151 16.16 7.44 5.52
C ALA A 151 17.07 6.26 5.16
N GLU A 152 16.92 5.13 5.85
CA GLU A 152 17.68 3.92 5.55
C GLU A 152 17.26 3.31 4.21
N TRP A 153 15.95 3.32 3.93
CA TRP A 153 15.42 2.76 2.67
C TRP A 153 15.97 3.51 1.44
N THR A 154 15.94 4.84 1.47
CA THR A 154 16.45 5.65 0.34
C THR A 154 17.95 5.56 0.21
N ALA A 155 18.68 5.42 1.32
CA ALA A 155 20.13 5.28 1.30
C ALA A 155 20.58 3.91 0.77
N GLY A 156 19.72 2.91 0.90
CA GLY A 156 20.01 1.54 0.44
C GLY A 156 19.76 1.31 -1.04
N GLU A 157 19.18 2.27 -1.72
CA GLU A 157 18.95 2.17 -3.18
C GLU A 157 20.26 2.36 -4.01
#